data_3e1f3ce66f481398ca9287de44fae3b1
#
_entry.id   3e1f3ce66f481398ca9287de44fae3b1
#
_cell.length_a   1.000
_cell.length_b   1.000
_cell.length_c   1.000
_cell.angle_alpha   90.00
_cell.angle_beta   90.00
_cell.angle_gamma   90.00
#
_symmetry.space_group_name_H-M   'P 1'
#
loop_
_entity.id
_entity.type
_entity.pdbx_description
1 polymer ?
#
loop_
_entity_poly.entity_id
_entity_poly.type
_entity_poly.pdbx_seq_one_letter_code
_entity_poly.pdbx_strand_id
1 'polypeptide(L)'
;LAHYNRGLMRVQLGDDNRAITDFDFIIKMEPQNFMAIFNRALLHDKTGNLRAAIRDYTMVINQFPNFWTGLSNRASCYRRLGMTAKAEMDEFRIFKAQMNKHIGIQPRWSAKTKKEMRKRSEVDPNKFASLVVDDEPKYEHNYKSEYRGKVQNRQVETAFLPMYQLSYFPNSQNVSGVQAYDKEVDALNQHTKADKVYIVCSKEQLDENGSMKIFSMIDKLSAELSVASDNETRKRLLMRRAIAHSVLRDFEAAISDFTYYISLDDKNSLAYWQRAVCQAEMDEFNKAEGKGVLNIHSAEADFSDAIRLNSNNAYIYYNRGNLHAGRNELSKAIDDYTIALRIDNRLAEAYYNRGIARAKSGNKQTAVLDLSKAGELGLYDAYSVIKRLNKSK
;
A
#
# COMPACT_ATOMS: atom_id res chain seq x y z
N LEU A 1 2.39 25.23 -15.57
CA LEU A 1 1.37 24.20 -15.25
C LEU A 1 1.90 22.78 -15.47
N ALA A 2 2.58 22.44 -16.63
CA ALA A 2 3.06 21.08 -16.88
C ALA A 2 4.14 20.64 -15.90
N HIS A 3 5.15 21.44 -15.59
CA HIS A 3 6.14 21.10 -14.56
C HIS A 3 5.49 20.88 -13.19
N TYR A 4 4.48 21.67 -12.84
CA TYR A 4 3.74 21.50 -11.59
C TYR A 4 3.00 20.17 -11.55
N ASN A 5 2.23 19.87 -12.59
CA ASN A 5 1.49 18.60 -12.69
C ASN A 5 2.44 17.40 -12.77
N ARG A 6 3.53 17.52 -13.55
CA ARG A 6 4.57 16.47 -13.62
C ARG A 6 5.24 16.27 -12.25
N GLY A 7 5.54 17.35 -11.53
CA GLY A 7 6.06 17.28 -10.16
C GLY A 7 5.11 16.54 -9.23
N LEU A 8 3.82 16.86 -9.23
CA LEU A 8 2.82 16.15 -8.42
C LEU A 8 2.70 14.67 -8.79
N MET A 9 2.70 14.34 -10.08
CA MET A 9 2.70 12.93 -10.52
C MET A 9 3.96 12.19 -10.05
N ARG A 10 5.14 12.84 -10.11
CA ARG A 10 6.40 12.28 -9.61
C ARG A 10 6.35 12.04 -8.10
N VAL A 11 5.71 12.93 -7.34
CA VAL A 11 5.45 12.73 -5.91
C VAL A 11 4.62 11.49 -5.67
N GLN A 12 3.53 11.32 -6.42
CA GLN A 12 2.66 10.13 -6.32
C GLN A 12 3.41 8.83 -6.68
N LEU A 13 4.32 8.91 -7.65
CA LEU A 13 5.18 7.79 -8.04
C LEU A 13 6.37 7.57 -7.10
N GLY A 14 6.56 8.45 -6.08
CA GLY A 14 7.69 8.38 -5.15
C GLY A 14 9.03 8.84 -5.73
N ASP A 15 9.05 9.49 -6.90
CA ASP A 15 10.24 10.09 -7.49
C ASP A 15 10.46 11.51 -6.94
N ASP A 16 10.69 11.58 -5.64
CA ASP A 16 10.77 12.82 -4.88
C ASP A 16 11.90 13.75 -5.37
N ASN A 17 13.03 13.19 -5.80
CA ASN A 17 14.17 14.00 -6.27
C ASN A 17 13.88 14.71 -7.59
N ARG A 18 13.21 14.05 -8.52
CA ARG A 18 12.82 14.70 -9.77
C ARG A 18 11.64 15.62 -9.59
N ALA A 19 10.73 15.32 -8.65
CA ALA A 19 9.68 16.24 -8.27
C ALA A 19 10.28 17.55 -7.71
N ILE A 20 11.33 17.48 -6.88
CA ILE A 20 12.07 18.65 -6.40
C ILE A 20 12.62 19.46 -7.59
N THR A 21 13.20 18.78 -8.58
CA THR A 21 13.74 19.47 -9.79
C THR A 21 12.64 20.20 -10.57
N ASP A 22 11.43 19.62 -10.67
CA ASP A 22 10.30 20.30 -11.31
C ASP A 22 9.86 21.54 -10.52
N PHE A 23 9.79 21.45 -9.20
CA PHE A 23 9.47 22.62 -8.37
C PHE A 23 10.59 23.65 -8.34
N ASP A 24 11.87 23.25 -8.41
CA ASP A 24 13.01 24.17 -8.58
C ASP A 24 12.87 24.99 -9.84
N PHE A 25 12.49 24.35 -10.95
CA PHE A 25 12.27 25.05 -12.21
C PHE A 25 11.16 26.11 -12.08
N ILE A 26 10.03 25.75 -11.45
CA ILE A 26 8.92 26.70 -11.24
C ILE A 26 9.38 27.88 -10.38
N ILE A 27 10.08 27.61 -9.28
CA ILE A 27 10.56 28.64 -8.36
C ILE A 27 11.61 29.55 -9.04
N LYS A 28 12.41 29.01 -9.95
CA LYS A 28 13.33 29.82 -10.77
C LYS A 28 12.60 30.81 -11.66
N MET A 29 11.46 30.40 -12.23
CA MET A 29 10.62 31.27 -13.08
C MET A 29 9.73 32.20 -12.26
N GLU A 30 9.22 31.72 -11.14
CA GLU A 30 8.32 32.41 -10.22
C GLU A 30 8.81 32.28 -8.77
N PRO A 31 9.77 33.13 -8.32
CA PRO A 31 10.39 32.96 -7.00
C PRO A 31 9.44 33.10 -5.81
N GLN A 32 8.24 33.60 -6.03
CA GLN A 32 7.21 33.76 -5.01
C GLN A 32 6.04 32.76 -5.17
N ASN A 33 6.20 31.73 -6.00
CA ASN A 33 5.16 30.73 -6.16
C ASN A 33 5.03 29.87 -4.89
N PHE A 34 4.07 30.27 -4.05
CA PHE A 34 3.81 29.64 -2.75
C PHE A 34 3.63 28.12 -2.86
N MET A 35 2.85 27.66 -3.84
CA MET A 35 2.53 26.23 -3.98
C MET A 35 3.76 25.40 -4.34
N ALA A 36 4.60 25.93 -5.23
CA ALA A 36 5.84 25.25 -5.61
C ALA A 36 6.85 25.21 -4.45
N ILE A 37 7.02 26.34 -3.72
CA ILE A 37 7.92 26.42 -2.57
C ILE A 37 7.45 25.46 -1.46
N PHE A 38 6.15 25.46 -1.16
CA PHE A 38 5.61 24.58 -0.10
C PHE A 38 5.72 23.11 -0.44
N ASN A 39 5.39 22.71 -1.67
CA ASN A 39 5.56 21.33 -2.13
C ASN A 39 7.03 20.90 -2.13
N ARG A 40 7.95 21.77 -2.54
CA ARG A 40 9.39 21.49 -2.44
C ARG A 40 9.85 21.35 -0.99
N ALA A 41 9.33 22.18 -0.08
CA ALA A 41 9.62 22.06 1.36
C ALA A 41 9.20 20.70 1.93
N LEU A 42 7.99 20.23 1.59
CA LEU A 42 7.50 18.92 2.00
C LEU A 42 8.38 17.78 1.48
N LEU A 43 8.87 17.89 0.24
CA LEU A 43 9.76 16.90 -0.35
C LEU A 43 11.15 16.92 0.27
N HIS A 44 11.70 18.10 0.57
CA HIS A 44 12.97 18.21 1.29
C HIS A 44 12.87 17.63 2.70
N ASP A 45 11.75 17.85 3.39
CA ASP A 45 11.48 17.24 4.70
C ASP A 45 11.41 15.70 4.59
N LYS A 46 10.63 15.20 3.64
CA LYS A 46 10.47 13.76 3.37
C LYS A 46 11.79 13.09 2.99
N THR A 47 12.63 13.74 2.21
CA THR A 47 13.94 13.21 1.77
C THR A 47 15.07 13.42 2.81
N GLY A 48 14.75 14.02 3.96
CA GLY A 48 15.70 14.24 5.06
C GLY A 48 16.60 15.47 4.88
N ASN A 49 16.41 16.28 3.84
CA ASN A 49 17.15 17.53 3.66
C ASN A 49 16.51 18.66 4.50
N LEU A 50 16.56 18.49 5.83
CA LEU A 50 15.85 19.34 6.78
C LEU A 50 16.23 20.81 6.69
N ARG A 51 17.50 21.12 6.38
CA ARG A 51 17.95 22.51 6.25
C ARG A 51 17.33 23.21 5.02
N ALA A 52 17.17 22.48 3.93
CA ALA A 52 16.48 23.00 2.75
C ALA A 52 14.97 23.16 3.01
N ALA A 53 14.35 22.18 3.64
CA ALA A 53 12.95 22.26 4.07
C ALA A 53 12.68 23.49 4.95
N ILE A 54 13.52 23.74 5.95
CA ILE A 54 13.41 24.92 6.83
C ILE A 54 13.51 26.22 6.05
N ARG A 55 14.42 26.33 5.06
CA ARG A 55 14.51 27.54 4.21
C ARG A 55 13.22 27.77 3.45
N ASP A 56 12.70 26.73 2.80
CA ASP A 56 11.48 26.82 2.02
C ASP A 56 10.24 27.10 2.90
N TYR A 57 10.08 26.42 4.03
CA TYR A 57 9.03 26.76 4.99
C TYR A 57 9.15 28.20 5.49
N THR A 58 10.37 28.72 5.68
CA THR A 58 10.57 30.10 6.09
C THR A 58 10.13 31.07 5.00
N MET A 59 10.43 30.80 3.72
CA MET A 59 9.94 31.60 2.60
C MET A 59 8.40 31.64 2.57
N VAL A 60 7.76 30.49 2.78
CA VAL A 60 6.30 30.36 2.84
C VAL A 60 5.72 31.16 4.02
N ILE A 61 6.30 31.02 5.22
CA ILE A 61 5.84 31.70 6.42
C ILE A 61 6.03 33.22 6.32
N ASN A 62 7.07 33.67 5.66
CA ASN A 62 7.29 35.11 5.41
C ASN A 62 6.23 35.71 4.48
N GLN A 63 5.74 34.92 3.51
CA GLN A 63 4.64 35.35 2.65
C GLN A 63 3.28 35.28 3.39
N PHE A 64 3.11 34.27 4.24
CA PHE A 64 1.87 33.97 4.98
C PHE A 64 2.16 33.68 6.44
N PRO A 65 2.32 34.72 7.30
CA PRO A 65 2.72 34.54 8.70
C PRO A 65 1.81 33.67 9.55
N ASN A 66 0.54 33.49 9.16
CA ASN A 66 -0.45 32.66 9.84
C ASN A 66 -0.67 31.32 9.15
N PHE A 67 0.29 30.84 8.36
CA PHE A 67 0.24 29.51 7.76
C PHE A 67 0.69 28.46 8.77
N TRP A 68 -0.25 28.01 9.61
CA TRP A 68 0.00 27.12 10.77
C TRP A 68 0.64 25.82 10.36
N THR A 69 0.24 25.22 9.23
CA THR A 69 0.84 23.99 8.71
C THR A 69 2.34 24.19 8.42
N GLY A 70 2.71 25.32 7.81
CA GLY A 70 4.11 25.63 7.54
C GLY A 70 4.94 25.80 8.82
N LEU A 71 4.37 26.47 9.84
CA LEU A 71 5.00 26.62 11.17
C LEU A 71 5.18 25.26 11.85
N SER A 72 4.15 24.40 11.84
CA SER A 72 4.21 23.07 12.46
C SER A 72 5.27 22.18 11.81
N ASN A 73 5.30 22.15 10.47
CA ASN A 73 6.29 21.36 9.75
C ASN A 73 7.71 21.90 9.96
N ARG A 74 7.88 23.24 10.00
CA ARG A 74 9.20 23.84 10.32
C ARG A 74 9.66 23.53 11.73
N ALA A 75 8.75 23.58 12.72
CA ALA A 75 9.04 23.19 14.10
C ALA A 75 9.49 21.72 14.19
N SER A 76 8.81 20.83 13.47
CA SER A 76 9.21 19.42 13.37
C SER A 76 10.64 19.26 12.79
N CYS A 77 10.96 19.99 11.72
CA CYS A 77 12.30 20.00 11.15
C CYS A 77 13.34 20.52 12.13
N TYR A 78 13.03 21.59 12.89
CA TYR A 78 13.91 22.11 13.93
C TYR A 78 14.16 21.09 15.05
N ARG A 79 13.11 20.38 15.52
CA ARG A 79 13.27 19.33 16.54
C ARG A 79 14.19 18.20 16.06
N ARG A 80 14.01 17.76 14.82
CA ARG A 80 14.85 16.71 14.20
C ARG A 80 16.32 17.14 14.05
N LEU A 81 16.59 18.43 13.98
CA LEU A 81 17.95 18.99 13.97
C LEU A 81 18.46 19.36 15.36
N GLY A 82 17.73 19.10 16.45
CA GLY A 82 18.11 19.45 17.81
C GLY A 82 18.01 20.96 18.14
N MET A 83 17.37 21.74 17.27
CA MET A 83 17.18 23.20 17.43
C MET A 83 15.91 23.50 18.25
N THR A 84 15.82 22.96 19.47
CA THR A 84 14.61 22.95 20.31
C THR A 84 14.04 24.34 20.55
N ALA A 85 14.86 25.33 20.87
CA ALA A 85 14.41 26.70 21.11
C ALA A 85 13.68 27.32 19.88
N LYS A 86 14.14 27.01 18.66
CA LYS A 86 13.47 27.50 17.43
C LYS A 86 12.15 26.76 17.18
N ALA A 87 12.09 25.47 17.49
CA ALA A 87 10.87 24.70 17.40
C ALA A 87 9.80 25.23 18.37
N GLU A 88 10.19 25.49 19.62
CA GLU A 88 9.31 26.03 20.66
C GLU A 88 8.76 27.41 20.29
N MET A 89 9.54 28.25 19.63
CA MET A 89 9.04 29.55 19.14
C MET A 89 7.91 29.40 18.13
N ASP A 90 8.05 28.48 17.18
CA ASP A 90 7.00 28.22 16.17
C ASP A 90 5.77 27.59 16.82
N GLU A 91 5.97 26.61 17.69
CA GLU A 91 4.91 25.95 18.47
C GLU A 91 4.17 26.92 19.37
N PHE A 92 4.89 27.83 20.05
CA PHE A 92 4.28 28.86 20.88
C PHE A 92 3.41 29.82 20.06
N ARG A 93 3.82 30.16 18.83
CA ARG A 93 2.99 30.98 17.92
C ARG A 93 1.70 30.25 17.57
N ILE A 94 1.75 28.96 17.30
CA ILE A 94 0.58 28.12 17.02
C ILE A 94 -0.32 28.05 18.24
N PHE A 95 0.25 27.76 19.42
CA PHE A 95 -0.47 27.70 20.70
C PHE A 95 -1.18 29.01 21.02
N LYS A 96 -0.47 30.15 20.90
CA LYS A 96 -1.05 31.48 21.13
C LYS A 96 -2.21 31.78 20.17
N ALA A 97 -2.11 31.31 18.93
CA ALA A 97 -3.18 31.47 17.94
C ALA A 97 -4.41 30.60 18.28
N GLN A 98 -4.21 29.41 18.79
CA GLN A 98 -5.30 28.52 19.23
C GLN A 98 -6.04 29.07 20.46
N MET A 99 -5.31 29.69 21.38
CA MET A 99 -5.90 30.31 22.58
C MET A 99 -6.67 31.60 22.27
N ASN A 100 -6.35 32.28 21.17
CA ASN A 100 -7.02 33.50 20.77
C ASN A 100 -7.98 33.24 19.61
N LYS A 101 -9.30 33.23 19.90
CA LYS A 101 -10.37 32.96 18.91
C LYS A 101 -10.29 33.84 17.65
N HIS A 102 -9.68 35.02 17.73
CA HIS A 102 -9.53 35.91 16.58
C HIS A 102 -8.28 35.62 15.75
N ILE A 103 -7.24 35.01 16.33
CA ILE A 103 -5.97 34.68 15.65
C ILE A 103 -5.94 33.22 15.17
N GLY A 104 -6.65 32.33 15.84
CA GLY A 104 -6.67 30.87 15.56
C GLY A 104 -7.47 30.45 14.32
N ILE A 105 -8.25 31.36 13.74
CA ILE A 105 -8.97 31.07 12.50
C ILE A 105 -7.97 31.16 11.34
N GLN A 106 -7.66 30.02 10.72
CA GLN A 106 -6.95 30.04 9.42
C GLN A 106 -7.73 30.97 8.48
N PRO A 107 -7.09 32.03 7.93
CA PRO A 107 -7.79 32.88 6.99
C PRO A 107 -8.25 32.02 5.82
N ARG A 108 -9.56 31.86 5.70
CA ARG A 108 -10.13 31.27 4.48
C ARG A 108 -9.75 32.18 3.35
N TRP A 109 -8.93 31.68 2.45
CA TRP A 109 -8.54 32.46 1.30
C TRP A 109 -9.76 33.00 0.59
N SER A 110 -9.86 34.29 0.44
CA SER A 110 -10.94 34.93 -0.31
C SER A 110 -10.93 34.43 -1.75
N ALA A 111 -12.05 34.51 -2.44
CA ALA A 111 -12.12 34.15 -3.85
C ALA A 111 -11.09 34.96 -4.68
N LYS A 112 -10.80 36.20 -4.30
CA LYS A 112 -9.78 37.05 -4.90
C LYS A 112 -8.37 36.49 -4.65
N THR A 113 -8.05 36.13 -3.43
CA THR A 113 -6.74 35.52 -3.07
C THR A 113 -6.52 34.18 -3.78
N LYS A 114 -7.57 33.33 -3.84
CA LYS A 114 -7.51 32.07 -4.62
C LYS A 114 -7.28 32.32 -6.10
N LYS A 115 -7.91 33.33 -6.67
CA LYS A 115 -7.72 33.72 -8.09
C LYS A 115 -6.33 34.27 -8.35
N GLU A 116 -5.80 35.09 -7.44
CA GLU A 116 -4.41 35.61 -7.55
C GLU A 116 -3.38 34.48 -7.39
N MET A 117 -3.62 33.53 -6.49
CA MET A 117 -2.72 32.39 -6.32
C MET A 117 -2.74 31.46 -7.55
N ARG A 118 -3.93 31.21 -8.13
CA ARG A 118 -4.03 30.49 -9.40
C ARG A 118 -3.30 31.21 -10.52
N LYS A 119 -3.47 32.52 -10.63
CA LYS A 119 -2.81 33.34 -11.63
C LYS A 119 -1.29 33.34 -11.47
N ARG A 120 -0.76 33.27 -10.24
CA ARG A 120 0.67 33.12 -9.94
C ARG A 120 1.21 31.73 -10.24
N SER A 121 0.37 30.70 -10.18
CA SER A 121 0.73 29.31 -10.53
C SER A 121 0.46 28.96 -11.99
N GLU A 122 -0.24 29.83 -12.75
CA GLU A 122 -0.44 29.66 -14.19
C GLU A 122 0.79 30.22 -14.92
N VAL A 123 1.58 29.34 -15.51
CA VAL A 123 2.63 29.71 -16.45
C VAL A 123 1.95 30.12 -17.76
N ASP A 124 2.37 31.23 -18.33
CA ASP A 124 1.91 31.72 -19.64
C ASP A 124 2.04 30.59 -20.68
N PRO A 125 0.94 30.15 -21.34
CA PRO A 125 0.98 29.08 -22.34
C PRO A 125 2.02 29.27 -23.44
N ASN A 126 2.33 30.52 -23.80
CA ASN A 126 3.34 30.84 -24.81
C ASN A 126 4.78 30.64 -24.30
N LYS A 127 5.01 30.85 -23.00
CA LYS A 127 6.30 30.53 -22.36
C LYS A 127 6.41 28.99 -22.13
N PHE A 128 5.31 28.33 -22.07
CA PHE A 128 5.22 26.90 -21.85
C PHE A 128 5.73 26.10 -23.06
N ALA A 129 5.40 26.48 -24.25
CA ALA A 129 5.88 25.83 -25.48
C ALA A 129 7.42 25.92 -25.60
N SER A 130 8.03 27.07 -25.26
CA SER A 130 9.49 27.21 -25.24
C SER A 130 10.17 26.42 -24.10
N LEU A 131 9.48 26.25 -22.98
CA LEU A 131 10.01 25.48 -21.84
C LEU A 131 9.99 23.96 -22.06
N VAL A 132 9.00 23.45 -22.80
CA VAL A 132 8.94 22.04 -23.20
C VAL A 132 10.02 21.71 -24.24
N VAL A 133 10.32 22.66 -25.16
CA VAL A 133 11.37 22.50 -26.17
C VAL A 133 12.77 22.54 -25.55
N ASP A 134 12.99 23.41 -24.56
CA ASP A 134 14.28 23.52 -23.84
C ASP A 134 14.60 22.30 -22.96
N ASP A 135 13.59 21.53 -22.57
CA ASP A 135 13.80 20.30 -21.74
C ASP A 135 14.23 19.10 -22.57
N GLU A 136 13.92 19.04 -23.88
CA GLU A 136 14.22 17.89 -24.72
C GLU A 136 15.73 17.66 -24.95
N PRO A 137 16.56 18.69 -25.22
CA PRO A 137 17.97 18.45 -25.52
C PRO A 137 18.86 18.24 -24.30
N LYS A 138 18.46 18.72 -23.13
CA LYS A 138 19.29 18.70 -21.92
C LYS A 138 19.19 17.43 -21.13
N TYR A 139 18.26 16.54 -21.46
CA TYR A 139 17.98 15.30 -20.73
C TYR A 139 18.17 14.04 -21.56
N GLU A 140 18.84 14.12 -22.70
CA GLU A 140 19.41 12.95 -23.38
C GLU A 140 20.53 12.30 -22.57
N HIS A 141 20.22 11.95 -21.34
CA HIS A 141 21.05 10.99 -20.67
C HIS A 141 20.61 9.61 -21.11
N ASN A 142 21.54 8.88 -21.67
CA ASN A 142 21.46 7.48 -22.05
C ASN A 142 20.96 6.61 -20.89
N TYR A 143 19.68 6.56 -20.73
CA TYR A 143 19.07 5.67 -19.78
C TYR A 143 18.62 4.41 -20.53
N LYS A 144 19.29 3.34 -20.24
CA LYS A 144 19.04 2.02 -20.81
C LYS A 144 17.82 1.30 -20.21
N SER A 145 16.97 1.95 -19.46
CA SER A 145 15.83 1.31 -18.78
C SER A 145 14.52 2.01 -19.13
N GLU A 146 13.55 1.27 -19.64
CA GLU A 146 12.18 1.71 -19.91
C GLU A 146 11.40 2.13 -18.64
N TYR A 147 11.87 1.71 -17.46
CA TYR A 147 11.20 1.91 -16.16
C TYR A 147 11.71 3.10 -15.38
N ARG A 148 12.41 3.97 -16.05
CA ARG A 148 13.06 5.10 -15.47
C ARG A 148 12.10 6.14 -14.93
N GLY A 149 12.38 6.65 -13.73
CA GLY A 149 11.58 7.68 -13.06
C GLY A 149 10.42 7.15 -12.25
N LYS A 150 10.17 5.85 -12.31
CA LYS A 150 9.19 5.21 -11.45
C LYS A 150 9.85 4.85 -10.12
N VAL A 151 9.38 5.41 -9.03
CA VAL A 151 9.75 5.05 -7.63
C VAL A 151 11.25 5.08 -7.29
N GLN A 152 11.84 6.25 -7.12
CA GLN A 152 13.29 6.34 -6.80
C GLN A 152 13.63 6.50 -5.32
N ASN A 153 12.77 7.11 -4.51
CA ASN A 153 13.08 7.50 -3.14
C ASN A 153 12.04 7.07 -2.10
N ARG A 154 11.09 6.22 -2.47
CA ARG A 154 10.14 5.66 -1.52
C ARG A 154 10.89 4.77 -0.54
N GLN A 155 10.74 5.03 0.76
CA GLN A 155 11.18 4.09 1.79
C GLN A 155 10.18 2.94 1.81
N VAL A 156 10.50 1.87 1.12
CA VAL A 156 9.73 0.63 1.13
C VAL A 156 10.45 -0.35 2.04
N GLU A 157 9.74 -0.90 3.00
CA GLU A 157 10.26 -2.02 3.78
C GLU A 157 10.48 -3.22 2.86
N THR A 158 11.60 -3.93 3.05
CA THR A 158 11.88 -5.18 2.34
C THR A 158 11.16 -6.33 3.00
N ALA A 159 9.84 -6.18 3.19
CA ALA A 159 8.97 -7.21 3.74
C ALA A 159 8.31 -8.02 2.62
N PHE A 160 7.90 -9.24 2.93
CA PHE A 160 7.04 -10.02 2.05
C PHE A 160 5.67 -9.36 1.96
N LEU A 161 5.08 -9.38 0.78
CA LEU A 161 3.70 -8.96 0.60
C LEU A 161 2.75 -9.96 1.27
N PRO A 162 1.55 -9.51 1.71
CA PRO A 162 0.62 -10.34 2.45
C PRO A 162 0.09 -11.53 1.62
N MET A 163 -0.59 -12.44 2.30
CA MET A 163 -1.31 -13.54 1.66
C MET A 163 -2.53 -13.03 0.89
N TYR A 164 -2.92 -13.74 -0.15
CA TYR A 164 -4.23 -13.60 -0.77
C TYR A 164 -5.30 -14.16 0.15
N GLN A 165 -6.36 -13.41 0.34
CA GLN A 165 -7.51 -13.79 1.16
C GLN A 165 -8.82 -13.41 0.47
N LEU A 166 -9.92 -13.99 0.95
CA LEU A 166 -11.25 -13.60 0.53
C LEU A 166 -11.73 -12.40 1.36
N SER A 167 -12.37 -11.44 0.68
CA SER A 167 -12.89 -10.22 1.32
C SER A 167 -14.19 -9.77 0.64
N TYR A 168 -15.03 -9.04 1.37
CA TYR A 168 -16.20 -8.33 0.81
C TYR A 168 -15.85 -6.95 0.24
N PHE A 169 -14.61 -6.54 0.32
CA PHE A 169 -14.11 -5.29 -0.21
C PHE A 169 -13.07 -5.58 -1.29
N PRO A 170 -13.18 -4.98 -2.47
CA PRO A 170 -12.17 -5.14 -3.52
C PRO A 170 -10.85 -4.47 -3.08
N ASN A 171 -9.74 -4.88 -3.66
CA ASN A 171 -8.47 -4.16 -3.51
C ASN A 171 -8.65 -2.69 -3.93
N SER A 172 -8.13 -1.77 -3.13
CA SER A 172 -8.07 -0.35 -3.45
C SER A 172 -7.19 -0.07 -4.69
N GLN A 173 -6.21 -0.93 -4.93
CA GLN A 173 -5.30 -0.85 -6.09
C GLN A 173 -5.02 -2.26 -6.64
N ASN A 174 -5.39 -2.50 -7.88
CA ASN A 174 -4.96 -3.68 -8.63
C ASN A 174 -3.59 -3.40 -9.26
N VAL A 175 -2.56 -4.08 -8.79
CA VAL A 175 -1.17 -3.86 -9.19
C VAL A 175 -0.95 -4.09 -10.68
N SER A 176 -1.55 -5.12 -11.23
CA SER A 176 -1.42 -5.50 -12.66
C SER A 176 -2.58 -5.01 -13.53
N GLY A 177 -3.53 -4.24 -12.99
CA GLY A 177 -4.77 -3.88 -13.68
C GLY A 177 -5.69 -5.07 -13.97
N VAL A 178 -5.33 -6.25 -13.50
CA VAL A 178 -6.12 -7.49 -13.64
C VAL A 178 -6.71 -7.84 -12.30
N GLN A 179 -8.03 -7.98 -12.24
CA GLN A 179 -8.72 -8.45 -11.04
C GLN A 179 -8.38 -9.92 -10.83
N ALA A 180 -8.02 -10.29 -9.60
CA ALA A 180 -7.80 -11.68 -9.22
C ALA A 180 -9.07 -12.50 -9.46
N TYR A 181 -8.94 -13.68 -10.09
CA TYR A 181 -10.05 -14.53 -10.49
C TYR A 181 -9.82 -15.98 -10.05
N ASP A 182 -10.85 -16.59 -9.51
CA ASP A 182 -10.96 -18.03 -9.29
C ASP A 182 -12.39 -18.48 -9.55
N LYS A 183 -12.56 -19.63 -10.23
CA LYS A 183 -13.89 -20.14 -10.62
C LYS A 183 -14.77 -20.54 -9.44
N GLU A 184 -14.19 -20.99 -8.33
CA GLU A 184 -14.94 -21.37 -7.12
C GLU A 184 -15.46 -20.12 -6.40
N VAL A 185 -14.67 -19.02 -6.40
CA VAL A 185 -15.11 -17.72 -5.89
C VAL A 185 -16.20 -17.13 -6.79
N ASP A 186 -16.09 -17.29 -8.10
CA ASP A 186 -17.14 -16.85 -9.02
C ASP A 186 -18.44 -17.63 -8.79
N ALA A 187 -18.36 -18.95 -8.61
CA ALA A 187 -19.51 -19.78 -8.27
C ALA A 187 -20.17 -19.35 -6.94
N LEU A 188 -19.35 -19.00 -5.92
CA LEU A 188 -19.86 -18.46 -4.65
C LEU A 188 -20.62 -17.13 -4.86
N ASN A 189 -20.23 -16.34 -5.84
CA ASN A 189 -20.83 -15.06 -6.18
C ASN A 189 -22.09 -15.15 -7.05
N GLN A 190 -22.32 -16.24 -7.77
CA GLN A 190 -23.46 -16.40 -8.68
C GLN A 190 -24.81 -16.28 -7.97
N HIS A 191 -24.87 -16.65 -6.70
CA HIS A 191 -26.10 -16.62 -5.90
C HIS A 191 -26.34 -15.32 -5.14
N THR A 192 -25.51 -14.27 -5.36
CA THR A 192 -25.66 -13.00 -4.65
C THR A 192 -25.29 -11.81 -5.52
N LYS A 193 -26.16 -10.78 -5.49
CA LYS A 193 -25.89 -9.52 -6.20
C LYS A 193 -25.26 -8.45 -5.31
N ALA A 194 -25.53 -8.50 -4.00
CA ALA A 194 -25.22 -7.42 -3.08
C ALA A 194 -23.84 -7.57 -2.38
N ASP A 195 -23.50 -8.78 -1.93
CA ASP A 195 -22.33 -9.02 -1.09
C ASP A 195 -21.35 -9.95 -1.80
N LYS A 196 -20.72 -9.42 -2.84
CA LYS A 196 -19.72 -10.17 -3.62
C LYS A 196 -18.45 -10.38 -2.80
N VAL A 197 -17.84 -11.55 -2.97
CA VAL A 197 -16.55 -11.92 -2.41
C VAL A 197 -15.47 -11.67 -3.47
N TYR A 198 -14.36 -11.07 -3.06
CA TYR A 198 -13.21 -10.76 -3.88
C TYR A 198 -11.97 -11.46 -3.36
N ILE A 199 -11.04 -11.80 -4.23
CA ILE A 199 -9.70 -12.23 -3.85
C ILE A 199 -8.84 -10.97 -3.72
N VAL A 200 -8.26 -10.75 -2.55
CA VAL A 200 -7.49 -9.54 -2.25
C VAL A 200 -6.12 -9.90 -1.65
N CYS A 201 -5.11 -9.09 -1.97
CA CYS A 201 -3.77 -9.16 -1.39
C CYS A 201 -3.50 -7.83 -0.67
N SER A 202 -4.09 -7.64 0.50
CA SER A 202 -3.98 -6.41 1.28
C SER A 202 -4.12 -6.71 2.77
N LYS A 203 -3.39 -5.96 3.60
CA LYS A 203 -3.56 -5.90 5.07
C LYS A 203 -4.28 -4.60 5.50
N GLU A 204 -4.93 -3.90 4.59
CA GLU A 204 -5.67 -2.67 4.92
C GLU A 204 -6.75 -2.98 5.97
N GLN A 205 -6.78 -2.17 7.02
CA GLN A 205 -7.82 -2.25 8.04
C GLN A 205 -9.09 -1.58 7.53
N LEU A 206 -10.23 -2.14 7.89
CA LEU A 206 -11.51 -1.52 7.62
C LEU A 206 -11.65 -0.21 8.40
N ASP A 207 -12.29 0.75 7.78
CA ASP A 207 -12.81 1.91 8.49
C ASP A 207 -14.01 1.51 9.38
N GLU A 208 -14.48 2.44 10.19
CA GLU A 208 -15.59 2.23 11.10
C GLU A 208 -16.87 1.79 10.35
N ASN A 209 -17.18 2.41 9.22
CA ASN A 209 -18.34 2.07 8.39
C ASN A 209 -18.23 0.67 7.80
N GLY A 210 -17.07 0.29 7.29
CA GLY A 210 -16.81 -1.05 6.78
C GLY A 210 -16.97 -2.10 7.87
N SER A 211 -16.42 -1.84 9.07
CA SER A 211 -16.54 -2.74 10.21
C SER A 211 -18.00 -2.92 10.65
N MET A 212 -18.77 -1.83 10.76
CA MET A 212 -20.20 -1.89 11.09
C MET A 212 -21.01 -2.70 10.07
N LYS A 213 -20.70 -2.53 8.78
CA LYS A 213 -21.34 -3.31 7.70
C LYS A 213 -21.08 -4.81 7.88
N ILE A 214 -19.86 -5.20 8.20
CA ILE A 214 -19.52 -6.61 8.39
C ILE A 214 -20.16 -7.17 9.67
N PHE A 215 -20.18 -6.43 10.78
CA PHE A 215 -20.90 -6.85 11.98
C PHE A 215 -22.40 -7.12 11.70
N SER A 216 -23.07 -6.20 11.03
CA SER A 216 -24.49 -6.38 10.63
C SER A 216 -24.68 -7.61 9.72
N MET A 217 -23.71 -7.89 8.84
CA MET A 217 -23.72 -9.08 7.99
C MET A 217 -23.57 -10.37 8.82
N ILE A 218 -22.67 -10.39 9.80
CA ILE A 218 -22.46 -11.53 10.70
C ILE A 218 -23.75 -11.82 11.48
N ASP A 219 -24.40 -10.81 12.03
CA ASP A 219 -25.66 -10.95 12.77
C ASP A 219 -26.74 -11.56 11.89
N LYS A 220 -26.90 -11.05 10.67
CA LYS A 220 -27.86 -11.57 9.69
C LYS A 220 -27.57 -13.02 9.32
N LEU A 221 -26.32 -13.34 8.97
CA LEU A 221 -25.92 -14.70 8.61
C LEU A 221 -26.08 -15.68 9.78
N SER A 222 -25.84 -15.23 11.03
CA SER A 222 -26.03 -16.02 12.23
C SER A 222 -27.51 -16.33 12.50
N ALA A 223 -28.39 -15.33 12.30
CA ALA A 223 -29.82 -15.54 12.39
C ALA A 223 -30.34 -16.53 11.32
N GLU A 224 -29.90 -16.36 10.07
CA GLU A 224 -30.24 -17.29 8.99
C GLU A 224 -29.70 -18.71 9.23
N LEU A 225 -28.49 -18.84 9.76
CA LEU A 225 -27.86 -20.12 10.07
C LEU A 225 -28.63 -20.87 11.18
N SER A 226 -29.17 -20.17 12.18
CA SER A 226 -29.92 -20.75 13.28
C SER A 226 -31.21 -21.47 12.84
N VAL A 227 -31.80 -21.03 11.72
CA VAL A 227 -33.05 -21.59 11.16
C VAL A 227 -32.82 -22.47 9.92
N ALA A 228 -31.59 -22.56 9.43
CA ALA A 228 -31.26 -23.35 8.27
C ALA A 228 -31.49 -24.85 8.51
N SER A 229 -32.32 -25.49 7.71
CA SER A 229 -32.69 -26.90 7.84
C SER A 229 -31.84 -27.84 6.97
N ASP A 230 -31.36 -27.35 5.83
CA ASP A 230 -30.59 -28.13 4.86
C ASP A 230 -29.08 -27.82 4.88
N ASN A 231 -28.27 -28.83 4.52
CA ASN A 231 -26.83 -28.71 4.56
C ASN A 231 -26.26 -27.78 3.49
N GLU A 232 -26.90 -27.63 2.33
CA GLU A 232 -26.41 -26.72 1.27
C GLU A 232 -26.54 -25.25 1.70
N THR A 233 -27.70 -24.90 2.29
CA THR A 233 -27.87 -23.57 2.87
C THR A 233 -26.90 -23.33 4.01
N ARG A 234 -26.70 -24.32 4.92
CA ARG A 234 -25.73 -24.21 6.01
C ARG A 234 -24.31 -23.97 5.49
N LYS A 235 -23.85 -24.75 4.52
CA LYS A 235 -22.52 -24.57 3.89
C LYS A 235 -22.34 -23.17 3.34
N ARG A 236 -23.31 -22.69 2.56
CA ARG A 236 -23.28 -21.34 1.99
C ARG A 236 -23.19 -20.25 3.07
N LEU A 237 -23.98 -20.36 4.12
CA LEU A 237 -24.01 -19.38 5.22
C LEU A 237 -22.71 -19.42 6.03
N LEU A 238 -22.22 -20.63 6.37
CA LEU A 238 -20.96 -20.81 7.07
C LEU A 238 -19.78 -20.21 6.30
N MET A 239 -19.65 -20.52 5.00
CA MET A 239 -18.58 -19.95 4.16
C MET A 239 -18.60 -18.42 4.21
N ARG A 240 -19.77 -17.82 4.06
CA ARG A 240 -19.93 -16.36 4.05
C ARG A 240 -19.64 -15.74 5.41
N ARG A 241 -20.11 -16.36 6.50
CA ARG A 241 -19.87 -15.87 7.86
C ARG A 241 -18.39 -16.02 8.24
N ALA A 242 -17.76 -17.12 7.89
CA ALA A 242 -16.32 -17.32 8.09
C ALA A 242 -15.48 -16.26 7.39
N ILE A 243 -15.81 -15.91 6.12
CA ILE A 243 -15.15 -14.82 5.39
C ILE A 243 -15.39 -13.48 6.12
N ALA A 244 -16.60 -13.21 6.62
CA ALA A 244 -16.90 -11.98 7.35
C ALA A 244 -16.09 -11.87 8.65
N HIS A 245 -15.99 -12.94 9.44
CA HIS A 245 -15.12 -13.02 10.63
C HIS A 245 -13.65 -12.80 10.25
N SER A 246 -13.15 -13.44 9.18
CA SER A 246 -11.78 -13.27 8.70
C SER A 246 -11.47 -11.81 8.33
N VAL A 247 -12.40 -11.11 7.69
CA VAL A 247 -12.28 -9.69 7.32
C VAL A 247 -12.19 -8.79 8.55
N LEU A 248 -12.90 -9.12 9.64
CA LEU A 248 -12.78 -8.43 10.94
C LEU A 248 -11.54 -8.87 11.75
N ARG A 249 -10.76 -9.83 11.24
CA ARG A 249 -9.63 -10.45 11.94
C ARG A 249 -10.03 -11.23 13.21
N ASP A 250 -11.30 -11.61 13.30
CA ASP A 250 -11.78 -12.57 14.28
C ASP A 250 -11.47 -14.00 13.77
N PHE A 251 -10.18 -14.33 13.84
CA PHE A 251 -9.67 -15.56 13.25
C PHE A 251 -10.19 -16.82 13.95
N GLU A 252 -10.46 -16.76 15.25
CA GLU A 252 -10.99 -17.90 16.01
C GLU A 252 -12.39 -18.30 15.52
N ALA A 253 -13.28 -17.33 15.39
CA ALA A 253 -14.62 -17.56 14.86
C ALA A 253 -14.58 -18.00 13.39
N ALA A 254 -13.70 -17.38 12.56
CA ALA A 254 -13.52 -17.78 11.17
C ALA A 254 -13.06 -19.24 11.05
N ILE A 255 -12.05 -19.66 11.81
CA ILE A 255 -11.52 -21.03 11.82
C ILE A 255 -12.59 -22.02 12.28
N SER A 256 -13.39 -21.66 13.28
CA SER A 256 -14.51 -22.49 13.77
C SER A 256 -15.54 -22.73 12.65
N ASP A 257 -15.97 -21.67 11.96
CA ASP A 257 -16.94 -21.76 10.87
C ASP A 257 -16.40 -22.54 9.66
N PHE A 258 -15.13 -22.31 9.25
CA PHE A 258 -14.51 -23.12 8.20
C PHE A 258 -14.37 -24.59 8.60
N THR A 259 -14.06 -24.88 9.87
CA THR A 259 -13.96 -26.25 10.37
C THR A 259 -15.31 -26.93 10.31
N TYR A 260 -16.37 -26.23 10.71
CA TYR A 260 -17.73 -26.77 10.60
C TYR A 260 -18.12 -26.95 9.12
N TYR A 261 -17.80 -25.99 8.25
CA TYR A 261 -18.00 -26.16 6.80
C TYR A 261 -17.32 -27.42 6.25
N ILE A 262 -16.05 -27.62 6.56
CA ILE A 262 -15.27 -28.79 6.11
C ILE A 262 -15.85 -30.10 6.62
N SER A 263 -16.44 -30.12 7.82
CA SER A 263 -17.13 -31.30 8.33
C SER A 263 -18.39 -31.70 7.54
N LEU A 264 -18.98 -30.69 6.84
CA LEU A 264 -20.14 -30.90 5.94
C LEU A 264 -19.73 -31.19 4.50
N ASP A 265 -18.56 -30.67 4.09
CA ASP A 265 -18.05 -30.79 2.72
C ASP A 265 -16.51 -30.69 2.72
N ASP A 266 -15.86 -31.84 2.68
CA ASP A 266 -14.41 -31.99 2.68
C ASP A 266 -13.74 -31.81 1.30
N LYS A 267 -14.54 -31.44 0.26
CA LYS A 267 -14.07 -31.30 -1.14
C LYS A 267 -13.95 -29.88 -1.60
N ASN A 268 -14.21 -28.88 -0.77
CA ASN A 268 -14.15 -27.48 -1.13
C ASN A 268 -12.77 -26.90 -0.84
N SER A 269 -12.01 -26.55 -1.89
CA SER A 269 -10.65 -26.03 -1.76
C SER A 269 -10.59 -24.66 -1.10
N LEU A 270 -11.62 -23.80 -1.27
CA LEU A 270 -11.67 -22.46 -0.67
C LEU A 270 -11.73 -22.54 0.86
N ALA A 271 -12.47 -23.50 1.42
CA ALA A 271 -12.60 -23.63 2.86
C ALA A 271 -11.25 -23.94 3.52
N TYR A 272 -10.51 -24.92 2.98
CA TYR A 272 -9.16 -25.24 3.43
C TYR A 272 -8.20 -24.06 3.23
N TRP A 273 -8.22 -23.44 2.04
CA TRP A 273 -7.38 -22.31 1.74
C TRP A 273 -7.58 -21.15 2.74
N GLN A 274 -8.83 -20.75 2.96
CA GLN A 274 -9.12 -19.62 3.85
C GLN A 274 -8.89 -19.96 5.33
N ARG A 275 -9.16 -21.20 5.76
CA ARG A 275 -8.83 -21.64 7.10
C ARG A 275 -7.32 -21.59 7.35
N ALA A 276 -6.52 -22.02 6.39
CA ALA A 276 -5.07 -21.93 6.45
C ALA A 276 -4.57 -20.47 6.55
N VAL A 277 -5.19 -19.56 5.81
CA VAL A 277 -4.88 -18.11 5.90
C VAL A 277 -5.18 -17.58 7.31
N CYS A 278 -6.38 -17.88 7.85
CA CYS A 278 -6.76 -17.44 9.20
C CYS A 278 -5.81 -17.99 10.27
N GLN A 279 -5.42 -19.27 10.16
CA GLN A 279 -4.45 -19.90 11.08
C GLN A 279 -3.07 -19.22 11.01
N ALA A 280 -2.57 -18.94 9.80
CA ALA A 280 -1.29 -18.30 9.60
C ALA A 280 -1.27 -16.85 10.13
N GLU A 281 -2.33 -16.08 9.88
CA GLU A 281 -2.47 -14.69 10.38
C GLU A 281 -2.63 -14.67 11.91
N MET A 282 -3.36 -15.62 12.49
CA MET A 282 -3.50 -15.77 13.94
C MET A 282 -2.15 -16.12 14.60
N ASP A 283 -1.37 -17.01 13.98
CA ASP A 283 -0.03 -17.36 14.46
C ASP A 283 0.93 -16.15 14.39
N GLU A 284 0.87 -15.35 13.32
CA GLU A 284 1.65 -14.11 13.19
C GLU A 284 1.27 -13.11 14.31
N PHE A 285 -0.02 -12.95 14.57
CA PHE A 285 -0.53 -12.09 15.64
C PHE A 285 -0.07 -12.55 17.03
N ASN A 286 -0.24 -13.84 17.34
CA ASN A 286 0.16 -14.41 18.62
C ASN A 286 1.68 -14.31 18.85
N LYS A 287 2.48 -14.51 17.81
CA LYS A 287 3.94 -14.33 17.86
C LYS A 287 4.33 -12.89 18.15
N ALA A 288 3.64 -11.92 17.55
CA ALA A 288 3.88 -10.49 17.79
C ALA A 288 3.53 -10.09 19.25
N GLU A 289 2.52 -10.72 19.84
CA GLU A 289 2.14 -10.54 21.26
C GLU A 289 2.98 -11.35 22.25
N GLY A 290 3.97 -12.11 21.79
CA GLY A 290 4.79 -13.00 22.65
C GLY A 290 4.04 -14.23 23.16
N LYS A 291 2.86 -14.53 22.61
CA LYS A 291 2.11 -15.75 22.88
C LYS A 291 2.70 -16.90 22.03
N GLY A 292 2.75 -18.10 22.58
CA GLY A 292 3.26 -19.26 21.85
C GLY A 292 2.48 -19.55 20.58
N VAL A 293 3.15 -20.07 19.56
CA VAL A 293 2.53 -20.48 18.29
C VAL A 293 1.70 -21.75 18.53
N LEU A 294 0.39 -21.64 18.38
CA LEU A 294 -0.55 -22.70 18.79
C LEU A 294 -0.64 -23.85 17.77
N ASN A 295 -0.40 -23.64 16.46
CA ASN A 295 -0.63 -24.72 15.48
C ASN A 295 0.00 -24.50 14.10
N ILE A 296 1.33 -24.37 14.02
CA ILE A 296 2.07 -24.16 12.77
C ILE A 296 1.81 -25.26 11.71
N HIS A 297 1.65 -26.50 12.16
CA HIS A 297 1.43 -27.65 11.26
C HIS A 297 0.05 -27.66 10.59
N SER A 298 -0.94 -27.03 11.22
CA SER A 298 -2.31 -27.00 10.75
C SER A 298 -2.47 -26.18 9.47
N ALA A 299 -1.90 -24.96 9.39
CA ALA A 299 -1.99 -24.12 8.20
C ALA A 299 -1.32 -24.76 6.97
N GLU A 300 -0.15 -25.41 7.14
CA GLU A 300 0.54 -26.08 6.05
C GLU A 300 -0.22 -27.31 5.54
N ALA A 301 -0.85 -28.06 6.43
CA ALA A 301 -1.71 -29.18 6.08
C ALA A 301 -2.93 -28.71 5.27
N ASP A 302 -3.60 -27.65 5.73
CA ASP A 302 -4.76 -27.10 5.04
C ASP A 302 -4.40 -26.53 3.65
N PHE A 303 -3.26 -25.82 3.49
CA PHE A 303 -2.79 -25.43 2.18
C PHE A 303 -2.50 -26.64 1.27
N SER A 304 -1.97 -27.72 1.82
CA SER A 304 -1.69 -28.93 1.07
C SER A 304 -2.97 -29.65 0.63
N ASP A 305 -3.99 -29.68 1.49
CA ASP A 305 -5.32 -30.20 1.14
C ASP A 305 -6.02 -29.32 0.10
N ALA A 306 -5.94 -27.99 0.23
CA ALA A 306 -6.46 -27.06 -0.75
C ALA A 306 -5.79 -27.26 -2.14
N ILE A 307 -4.47 -27.45 -2.18
CA ILE A 307 -3.71 -27.75 -3.42
C ILE A 307 -4.15 -29.11 -4.00
N ARG A 308 -4.33 -30.13 -3.19
CA ARG A 308 -4.79 -31.45 -3.63
C ARG A 308 -6.16 -31.37 -4.29
N LEU A 309 -7.04 -30.51 -3.78
CA LEU A 309 -8.40 -30.30 -4.30
C LEU A 309 -8.41 -29.40 -5.53
N ASN A 310 -7.57 -28.37 -5.58
CA ASN A 310 -7.45 -27.42 -6.69
C ASN A 310 -5.99 -27.07 -6.96
N SER A 311 -5.32 -27.95 -7.70
CA SER A 311 -3.88 -27.79 -8.05
C SER A 311 -3.61 -26.69 -9.07
N ASN A 312 -4.63 -26.07 -9.67
CA ASN A 312 -4.48 -25.02 -10.68
C ASN A 312 -4.80 -23.61 -10.12
N ASN A 313 -4.79 -23.44 -8.81
CA ASN A 313 -4.98 -22.15 -8.17
C ASN A 313 -3.63 -21.57 -7.72
N ALA A 314 -3.15 -20.52 -8.41
CA ALA A 314 -1.88 -19.87 -8.13
C ALA A 314 -1.80 -19.23 -6.73
N TYR A 315 -2.94 -18.74 -6.21
CA TYR A 315 -2.99 -18.04 -4.93
C TYR A 315 -2.70 -18.97 -3.75
N ILE A 316 -3.10 -20.24 -3.83
CA ILE A 316 -2.85 -21.21 -2.76
C ILE A 316 -1.36 -21.51 -2.65
N TYR A 317 -0.66 -21.72 -3.77
CA TYR A 317 0.79 -21.89 -3.79
C TYR A 317 1.52 -20.63 -3.30
N TYR A 318 1.07 -19.46 -3.76
CA TYR A 318 1.63 -18.18 -3.28
C TYR A 318 1.53 -18.06 -1.76
N ASN A 319 0.37 -18.38 -1.20
CA ASN A 319 0.12 -18.29 0.25
C ASN A 319 0.96 -19.31 1.02
N ARG A 320 1.08 -20.56 0.55
CA ARG A 320 1.97 -21.54 1.18
C ARG A 320 3.44 -21.10 1.09
N GLY A 321 3.84 -20.49 -0.02
CA GLY A 321 5.13 -19.84 -0.15
C GLY A 321 5.33 -18.72 0.89
N ASN A 322 4.32 -17.92 1.16
CA ASN A 322 4.36 -16.90 2.22
C ASN A 322 4.53 -17.54 3.61
N LEU A 323 3.81 -18.62 3.89
CA LEU A 323 3.95 -19.38 5.14
C LEU A 323 5.39 -19.88 5.33
N HIS A 324 5.97 -20.50 4.30
CA HIS A 324 7.37 -20.96 4.32
C HIS A 324 8.36 -19.79 4.47
N ALA A 325 8.12 -18.66 3.77
CA ALA A 325 8.95 -17.47 3.88
C ALA A 325 8.93 -16.87 5.30
N GLY A 326 7.77 -16.83 5.95
CA GLY A 326 7.61 -16.39 7.35
C GLY A 326 8.36 -17.28 8.35
N ARG A 327 8.56 -18.55 8.02
CA ARG A 327 9.37 -19.52 8.78
C ARG A 327 10.84 -19.51 8.40
N ASN A 328 11.26 -18.64 7.48
CA ASN A 328 12.61 -18.60 6.90
C ASN A 328 13.02 -19.88 6.11
N GLU A 329 12.03 -20.66 5.66
CA GLU A 329 12.21 -21.82 4.79
C GLU A 329 12.27 -21.37 3.32
N LEU A 330 13.29 -20.55 3.00
CA LEU A 330 13.35 -19.79 1.75
C LEU A 330 13.35 -20.66 0.50
N SER A 331 13.95 -21.85 0.54
CA SER A 331 13.96 -22.79 -0.61
C SER A 331 12.54 -23.24 -0.95
N LYS A 332 11.77 -23.72 0.05
CA LYS A 332 10.39 -24.13 -0.16
C LYS A 332 9.50 -22.97 -0.64
N ALA A 333 9.72 -21.78 -0.08
CA ALA A 333 9.01 -20.58 -0.52
C ALA A 333 9.27 -20.26 -2.00
N ILE A 334 10.53 -20.33 -2.45
CA ILE A 334 10.92 -20.10 -3.85
C ILE A 334 10.27 -21.15 -4.77
N ASP A 335 10.21 -22.40 -4.35
CA ASP A 335 9.58 -23.48 -5.12
C ASP A 335 8.07 -23.23 -5.28
N ASP A 336 7.37 -22.89 -4.21
CA ASP A 336 5.94 -22.58 -4.23
C ASP A 336 5.62 -21.35 -5.07
N TYR A 337 6.36 -20.24 -4.93
CA TYR A 337 6.20 -19.08 -5.79
C TYR A 337 6.49 -19.41 -7.26
N THR A 338 7.42 -20.31 -7.51
CA THR A 338 7.73 -20.74 -8.88
C THR A 338 6.57 -21.53 -9.49
N ILE A 339 5.90 -22.37 -8.70
CA ILE A 339 4.69 -23.07 -9.15
C ILE A 339 3.56 -22.05 -9.38
N ALA A 340 3.33 -21.13 -8.45
CA ALA A 340 2.33 -20.07 -8.61
C ALA A 340 2.53 -19.29 -9.92
N LEU A 341 3.76 -18.90 -10.23
CA LEU A 341 4.12 -18.17 -11.45
C LEU A 341 4.05 -19.02 -12.73
N ARG A 342 4.13 -20.33 -12.63
CA ARG A 342 3.88 -21.24 -13.77
C ARG A 342 2.39 -21.32 -14.09
N ILE A 343 1.53 -21.23 -13.07
CA ILE A 343 0.07 -21.23 -13.21
C ILE A 343 -0.42 -19.85 -13.70
N ASP A 344 0.04 -18.77 -13.05
CA ASP A 344 -0.25 -17.40 -13.48
C ASP A 344 1.04 -16.55 -13.53
N ASN A 345 1.54 -16.33 -14.74
CA ASN A 345 2.76 -15.57 -14.99
C ASN A 345 2.58 -14.04 -14.87
N ARG A 346 1.38 -13.56 -14.55
CA ARG A 346 1.07 -12.14 -14.34
C ARG A 346 0.95 -11.78 -12.84
N LEU A 347 1.19 -12.74 -11.94
CA LEU A 347 1.11 -12.53 -10.50
C LEU A 347 2.32 -11.73 -10.02
N ALA A 348 2.20 -10.40 -10.03
CA ALA A 348 3.29 -9.47 -9.68
C ALA A 348 3.81 -9.70 -8.26
N GLU A 349 2.91 -9.99 -7.33
CA GLU A 349 3.21 -10.24 -5.92
C GLU A 349 4.07 -11.50 -5.74
N ALA A 350 3.85 -12.53 -6.54
CA ALA A 350 4.67 -13.74 -6.50
C ALA A 350 6.09 -13.49 -7.03
N TYR A 351 6.25 -12.69 -8.07
CA TYR A 351 7.58 -12.25 -8.51
C TYR A 351 8.28 -11.44 -7.41
N TYR A 352 7.57 -10.52 -6.78
CA TYR A 352 8.12 -9.69 -5.72
C TYR A 352 8.59 -10.55 -4.54
N ASN A 353 7.72 -11.42 -4.01
CA ASN A 353 8.04 -12.26 -2.85
C ASN A 353 9.13 -13.28 -3.19
N ARG A 354 9.12 -13.87 -4.38
CA ARG A 354 10.21 -14.75 -4.83
C ARG A 354 11.54 -13.98 -4.94
N GLY A 355 11.50 -12.76 -5.44
CA GLY A 355 12.67 -11.88 -5.49
C GLY A 355 13.23 -11.58 -4.12
N ILE A 356 12.38 -11.26 -3.13
CA ILE A 356 12.79 -11.07 -1.73
C ILE A 356 13.40 -12.36 -1.15
N ALA A 357 12.75 -13.51 -1.37
CA ALA A 357 13.26 -14.80 -0.89
C ALA A 357 14.63 -15.15 -1.49
N ARG A 358 14.81 -14.94 -2.79
CA ARG A 358 16.10 -15.12 -3.48
C ARG A 358 17.18 -14.17 -2.97
N ALA A 359 16.83 -12.91 -2.72
CA ALA A 359 17.77 -11.93 -2.15
C ALA A 359 18.22 -12.36 -0.75
N LYS A 360 17.29 -12.79 0.10
CA LYS A 360 17.60 -13.32 1.45
C LYS A 360 18.42 -14.62 1.40
N SER A 361 18.26 -15.43 0.35
CA SER A 361 19.07 -16.64 0.12
C SER A 361 20.44 -16.34 -0.53
N GLY A 362 20.81 -15.07 -0.72
CA GLY A 362 22.09 -14.65 -1.30
C GLY A 362 22.12 -14.62 -2.84
N ASN A 363 21.07 -15.02 -3.54
CA ASN A 363 21.03 -15.01 -5.00
C ASN A 363 20.53 -13.67 -5.54
N LYS A 364 21.41 -12.67 -5.49
CA LYS A 364 21.12 -11.29 -5.85
C LYS A 364 20.75 -11.12 -7.33
N GLN A 365 21.38 -11.88 -8.25
CA GLN A 365 21.13 -11.73 -9.68
C GLN A 365 19.70 -12.13 -10.06
N THR A 366 19.26 -13.31 -9.63
CA THR A 366 17.89 -13.78 -9.92
C THR A 366 16.84 -13.02 -9.13
N ALA A 367 17.19 -12.48 -7.96
CA ALA A 367 16.31 -11.58 -7.20
C ALA A 367 15.99 -10.31 -7.98
N VAL A 368 17.01 -9.68 -8.59
CA VAL A 368 16.84 -8.47 -9.40
C VAL A 368 15.95 -8.76 -10.63
N LEU A 369 16.10 -9.91 -11.28
CA LEU A 369 15.23 -10.29 -12.41
C LEU A 369 13.76 -10.40 -12.00
N ASP A 370 13.47 -11.08 -10.88
CA ASP A 370 12.11 -11.21 -10.37
C ASP A 370 11.52 -9.85 -9.97
N LEU A 371 12.27 -9.05 -9.21
CA LEU A 371 11.82 -7.72 -8.80
C LEU A 371 11.61 -6.77 -9.99
N SER A 372 12.43 -6.88 -11.04
CA SER A 372 12.21 -6.13 -12.28
C SER A 372 10.90 -6.54 -12.93
N LYS A 373 10.62 -7.86 -12.98
CA LYS A 373 9.36 -8.38 -13.53
C LYS A 373 8.15 -7.93 -12.72
N ALA A 374 8.23 -7.94 -11.40
CA ALA A 374 7.18 -7.39 -10.53
C ALA A 374 6.92 -5.90 -10.83
N GLY A 375 7.98 -5.11 -11.02
CA GLY A 375 7.88 -3.70 -11.39
C GLY A 375 7.25 -3.47 -12.77
N GLU A 376 7.57 -4.31 -13.76
CA GLU A 376 6.96 -4.31 -15.09
C GLU A 376 5.44 -4.55 -15.03
N LEU A 377 5.02 -5.45 -14.15
CA LEU A 377 3.62 -5.78 -13.91
C LEU A 377 2.88 -4.73 -13.05
N GLY A 378 3.55 -3.62 -12.66
CA GLY A 378 2.95 -2.50 -11.96
C GLY A 378 3.27 -2.40 -10.47
N LEU A 379 3.98 -3.37 -9.90
CA LEU A 379 4.41 -3.32 -8.50
C LEU A 379 5.69 -2.47 -8.36
N TYR A 380 5.55 -1.16 -8.44
CA TYR A 380 6.68 -0.22 -8.53
C TYR A 380 7.58 -0.19 -7.29
N ASP A 381 7.11 -0.62 -6.14
CA ASP A 381 7.90 -0.76 -4.91
C ASP A 381 9.12 -1.69 -5.09
N ALA A 382 9.02 -2.64 -6.03
CA ALA A 382 10.11 -3.54 -6.40
C ALA A 382 11.39 -2.80 -6.84
N TYR A 383 11.26 -1.65 -7.52
CA TYR A 383 12.43 -0.86 -7.95
C TYR A 383 13.19 -0.25 -6.78
N SER A 384 12.50 0.10 -5.71
CA SER A 384 13.13 0.59 -4.48
C SER A 384 13.94 -0.50 -3.79
N VAL A 385 13.44 -1.75 -3.81
CA VAL A 385 14.15 -2.92 -3.31
C VAL A 385 15.40 -3.21 -4.15
N ILE A 386 15.30 -3.20 -5.48
CA ILE A 386 16.45 -3.38 -6.39
C ILE A 386 17.55 -2.35 -6.07
N LYS A 387 17.17 -1.08 -5.87
CA LYS A 387 18.13 -0.03 -5.54
C LYS A 387 18.88 -0.31 -4.25
N ARG A 388 18.21 -0.86 -3.22
CA ARG A 388 18.85 -1.24 -1.96
C ARG A 388 19.79 -2.43 -2.14
N LEU A 389 19.34 -3.47 -2.85
CA LEU A 389 20.17 -4.63 -3.15
C LEU A 389 21.46 -4.25 -3.91
N ASN A 390 21.41 -3.21 -4.74
CA ASN A 390 22.58 -2.72 -5.47
C ASN A 390 23.51 -1.83 -4.64
N LYS A 391 23.02 -1.26 -3.53
CA LYS A 391 23.82 -0.44 -2.61
C LYS A 391 24.48 -1.26 -1.50
N SER A 392 23.94 -2.39 -1.12
CA SER A 392 24.58 -3.31 -0.18
C SER A 392 25.68 -4.08 -0.91
N LYS A 393 26.91 -3.51 -0.86
CA LYS A 393 28.16 -4.19 -1.19
C LYS A 393 28.69 -4.94 0.01
#